data_e9c128e0ec366a0b68ba94442bdb393f
#
_entry.id   e9c128e0ec366a0b68ba94442bdb393f
#
_cell.length_a   1.000
_cell.length_b   1.000
_cell.length_c   1.000
_cell.angle_alpha   90.00
_cell.angle_beta   90.00
_cell.angle_gamma   90.00
#
_symmetry.space_group_name_H-M   'P 1'
#
loop_
_entity.id
_entity.type
_entity.pdbx_description
1 polymer ?
#
loop_
_entity_poly.entity_id
_entity_poly.type
_entity_poly.pdbx_seq_one_letter_code
_entity_poly.pdbx_strand_id
1 'polypeptide(L)'
;INNVNDDEEYAYGYRYDDLSRLTAAEQFYWDMEGPNDDWTENGITYDKNGNIITLNRSSLSSEDARSYRFSYNGNQRVKETNGNSAYGYDANGNISSDALSGLEITYNLLNLPSESYGGGDYSDYYHYLADGTKVLHEYSDGQQDEYRGSLVYYSNGEFSVPFGGGRLVSEGNTTAAHYFLTDHLGSTRVVAKVTPTGRIDLDRKDYYPFGKEWKQSGMPTSSNTFLFSGKERQHSEGYDGAITSFYDFGARFYDSDGVHFLQQDPLLEKYYSIGSYNYCAGNPIDRIDFNGNLIIFINGFTFKKSEQGTANYWKKTDKNGDVDFATSVQAQLNDDNAMFRHGGTSTSANARIHDGEAQAAQDYQEIINTILGTDGIPKETIKIITHSMGAAFGKGYVRKLKELLVKNGHPEVLISLIADFDPYQAAKLSADSNIYTLQFTHQGIIADQRQNNLPDTNYRVDSQRDSHSIYSFFNDISRLQEGTYVYDGNNWILQN
;
A
#
# COMPACT_ATOMS: atom_id res chain seq x y z
N ILE A 1 16.28 -9.47 -11.15
CA ILE A 1 15.60 -10.76 -10.85
C ILE A 1 15.88 -11.67 -12.03
N ASN A 2 16.64 -12.74 -11.79
CA ASN A 2 16.89 -13.73 -12.82
C ASN A 2 15.68 -14.68 -12.84
N ASN A 3 14.97 -14.70 -13.94
CA ASN A 3 13.93 -15.71 -14.16
C ASN A 3 14.59 -16.89 -14.88
N VAL A 4 14.56 -18.05 -14.26
CA VAL A 4 15.11 -19.28 -14.86
C VAL A 4 13.94 -20.01 -15.53
N ASN A 5 13.75 -19.74 -16.80
CA ASN A 5 12.91 -20.58 -17.66
C ASN A 5 13.81 -21.35 -18.61
N ASP A 6 13.84 -22.64 -18.49
CA ASP A 6 14.40 -23.60 -19.42
C ASP A 6 15.68 -23.13 -20.15
N ASP A 7 16.78 -23.00 -19.41
CA ASP A 7 18.14 -22.67 -19.88
C ASP A 7 18.41 -21.23 -20.39
N GLU A 8 17.46 -20.30 -20.35
CA GLU A 8 17.69 -18.91 -20.74
C GLU A 8 17.60 -17.97 -19.51
N GLU A 9 18.75 -17.41 -19.09
CA GLU A 9 18.81 -16.37 -18.07
C GLU A 9 18.64 -15.00 -18.72
N TYR A 10 17.73 -14.18 -18.18
CA TYR A 10 17.58 -12.81 -18.61
C TYR A 10 17.51 -11.83 -17.42
N ALA A 11 17.89 -10.58 -17.69
CA ALA A 11 17.84 -9.49 -16.73
C ALA A 11 17.08 -8.30 -17.32
N TYR A 12 16.61 -7.41 -16.44
CA TYR A 12 16.01 -6.14 -16.83
C TYR A 12 16.94 -4.98 -16.49
N GLY A 13 17.13 -4.10 -17.47
CA GLY A 13 17.73 -2.78 -17.28
C GLY A 13 16.64 -1.72 -17.25
N TYR A 14 16.71 -0.82 -16.25
CA TYR A 14 15.75 0.26 -16.08
C TYR A 14 16.41 1.61 -16.33
N ARG A 15 15.71 2.52 -17.02
CA ARG A 15 16.15 3.90 -17.20
C ARG A 15 15.12 4.87 -16.63
N TYR A 16 15.61 5.96 -16.07
CA TYR A 16 14.80 6.96 -15.40
C TYR A 16 15.11 8.36 -15.92
N ASP A 17 14.16 9.27 -15.78
CA ASP A 17 14.39 10.70 -16.00
C ASP A 17 14.93 11.40 -14.74
N ASP A 18 15.20 12.71 -14.83
CA ASP A 18 15.74 13.53 -13.73
C ASP A 18 14.78 13.64 -12.51
N LEU A 19 13.52 13.26 -12.65
CA LEU A 19 12.53 13.19 -11.59
C LEU A 19 12.36 11.76 -11.06
N SER A 20 13.27 10.84 -11.41
CA SER A 20 13.24 9.42 -11.04
C SER A 20 11.98 8.68 -11.54
N ARG A 21 11.40 9.09 -12.68
CA ARG A 21 10.31 8.39 -13.33
C ARG A 21 10.84 7.43 -14.37
N LEU A 22 10.27 6.25 -14.48
CA LEU A 22 10.68 5.20 -15.41
C LEU A 22 10.49 5.65 -16.86
N THR A 23 11.54 5.59 -17.68
CA THR A 23 11.49 5.92 -19.12
C THR A 23 11.65 4.70 -20.00
N ALA A 24 12.27 3.65 -19.49
CA ALA A 24 12.39 2.36 -20.16
C ALA A 24 12.69 1.23 -19.19
N ALA A 25 12.15 0.06 -19.49
CA ALA A 25 12.53 -1.24 -18.96
C ALA A 25 12.80 -2.16 -20.13
N GLU A 26 14.02 -2.63 -20.25
CA GLU A 26 14.50 -3.42 -21.38
C GLU A 26 15.03 -4.75 -20.89
N GLN A 27 14.66 -5.81 -21.62
CA GLN A 27 15.14 -7.15 -21.33
C GLN A 27 16.50 -7.39 -21.99
N PHE A 28 17.39 -8.08 -21.28
CA PHE A 28 18.71 -8.50 -21.74
C PHE A 28 18.86 -9.99 -21.53
N TYR A 29 19.21 -10.74 -22.56
CA TYR A 29 19.69 -12.10 -22.39
C TYR A 29 21.17 -12.08 -22.03
N TRP A 30 21.59 -13.01 -21.17
CA TRP A 30 22.96 -13.04 -20.64
C TRP A 30 24.05 -13.24 -21.72
N ASP A 31 23.70 -13.85 -22.83
CA ASP A 31 24.61 -14.18 -23.93
C ASP A 31 24.54 -13.22 -25.12
N MET A 32 23.74 -12.15 -25.07
CA MET A 32 23.54 -11.18 -26.13
C MET A 32 24.17 -9.82 -25.79
N GLU A 33 24.85 -9.19 -26.74
CA GLU A 33 25.28 -7.81 -26.66
C GLU A 33 24.11 -6.88 -27.03
N GLY A 34 23.36 -6.41 -26.03
CA GLY A 34 22.30 -5.41 -26.20
C GLY A 34 20.93 -5.86 -25.70
N PRO A 35 19.97 -4.93 -25.63
CA PRO A 35 18.61 -5.24 -25.23
C PRO A 35 17.93 -6.11 -26.28
N ASN A 36 17.11 -7.04 -25.81
CA ASN A 36 16.16 -7.75 -26.63
C ASN A 36 14.87 -6.94 -26.72
N ASP A 37 14.22 -6.91 -27.86
CA ASP A 37 12.96 -6.19 -28.06
C ASP A 37 11.75 -6.96 -27.50
N ASP A 38 11.95 -8.18 -27.00
CA ASP A 38 10.89 -8.94 -26.35
C ASP A 38 10.60 -8.42 -24.94
N TRP A 39 9.32 -8.36 -24.58
CA TRP A 39 8.84 -8.01 -23.23
C TRP A 39 9.42 -6.69 -22.66
N THR A 40 9.47 -5.63 -23.46
CA THR A 40 9.95 -4.32 -23.01
C THR A 40 8.81 -3.32 -22.81
N GLU A 41 8.99 -2.40 -21.86
CA GLU A 41 8.27 -1.13 -21.79
C GLU A 41 9.25 -0.01 -22.02
N ASN A 42 9.12 0.75 -23.11
CA ASN A 42 10.06 1.80 -23.44
C ASN A 42 9.39 3.03 -24.07
N GLY A 43 10.18 4.05 -24.38
CA GLY A 43 9.68 5.29 -24.95
C GLY A 43 8.66 5.98 -24.04
N ILE A 44 8.75 5.77 -22.73
CA ILE A 44 7.84 6.38 -21.77
C ILE A 44 8.21 7.84 -21.62
N THR A 45 7.24 8.70 -21.90
CA THR A 45 7.39 10.15 -21.74
C THR A 45 6.25 10.71 -20.90
N TYR A 46 6.53 11.82 -20.22
CA TYR A 46 5.60 12.42 -19.27
C TYR A 46 5.38 13.89 -19.57
N ASP A 47 4.20 14.38 -19.21
CA ASP A 47 3.97 15.81 -19.12
C ASP A 47 4.53 16.40 -17.80
N LYS A 48 4.28 17.71 -17.59
CA LYS A 48 4.75 18.40 -16.38
C LYS A 48 4.05 17.95 -15.09
N ASN A 49 2.87 17.36 -15.20
CA ASN A 49 2.11 16.82 -14.07
C ASN A 49 2.43 15.34 -13.79
N GLY A 50 3.34 14.74 -14.59
CA GLY A 50 3.70 13.33 -14.48
C GLY A 50 2.73 12.38 -15.19
N ASN A 51 1.76 12.87 -15.97
CA ASN A 51 0.90 12.03 -16.78
C ASN A 51 1.70 11.42 -17.93
N ILE A 52 1.52 10.12 -18.19
CA ILE A 52 2.21 9.41 -19.29
C ILE A 52 1.65 9.86 -20.64
N ILE A 53 2.52 10.43 -21.49
CA ILE A 53 2.16 10.86 -22.84
C ILE A 53 2.35 9.72 -23.84
N THR A 54 3.47 8.99 -23.74
CA THR A 54 3.76 7.85 -24.61
C THR A 54 4.24 6.67 -23.81
N LEU A 55 3.92 5.47 -24.27
CA LEU A 55 4.36 4.20 -23.73
C LEU A 55 4.36 3.18 -24.86
N ASN A 56 5.45 2.46 -25.07
CA ASN A 56 5.51 1.34 -25.99
C ASN A 56 5.73 0.06 -25.20
N ARG A 57 4.94 -0.95 -25.51
CA ARG A 57 5.12 -2.34 -25.07
C ARG A 57 5.48 -3.19 -26.25
N SER A 58 6.51 -4.00 -26.13
CA SER A 58 6.81 -5.08 -27.07
C SER A 58 6.55 -6.44 -26.42
N SER A 59 6.26 -7.44 -27.24
CA SER A 59 5.93 -8.78 -26.83
C SER A 59 6.28 -9.72 -27.96
N LEU A 60 6.57 -10.99 -27.65
CA LEU A 60 6.70 -12.07 -28.64
C LEU A 60 5.39 -12.29 -29.43
N SER A 61 4.26 -11.94 -28.84
CA SER A 61 2.95 -11.95 -29.51
C SER A 61 2.64 -10.55 -30.06
N SER A 62 2.31 -10.48 -31.34
CA SER A 62 1.86 -9.23 -31.95
C SER A 62 0.56 -8.68 -31.36
N GLU A 63 -0.21 -9.52 -30.65
CA GLU A 63 -1.47 -9.14 -30.00
C GLU A 63 -1.24 -8.33 -28.71
N ASP A 64 -0.13 -8.56 -28.01
CA ASP A 64 0.22 -7.87 -26.77
C ASP A 64 1.18 -6.66 -27.02
N ALA A 65 1.83 -6.59 -28.19
CA ALA A 65 2.67 -5.47 -28.58
C ALA A 65 1.81 -4.24 -28.90
N ARG A 66 2.00 -3.14 -28.18
CA ARG A 66 1.18 -1.94 -28.35
C ARG A 66 1.96 -0.66 -28.08
N SER A 67 1.71 0.35 -28.92
CA SER A 67 2.22 1.71 -28.71
C SER A 67 1.08 2.64 -28.36
N TYR A 68 1.18 3.27 -27.21
CA TYR A 68 0.18 4.20 -26.68
C TYR A 68 0.66 5.63 -26.82
N ARG A 69 -0.26 6.51 -27.18
CA ARG A 69 -0.08 7.96 -27.10
C ARG A 69 -1.33 8.59 -26.56
N PHE A 70 -1.24 9.22 -25.39
CA PHE A 70 -2.38 9.82 -24.70
C PHE A 70 -2.37 11.34 -24.78
N SER A 71 -3.56 11.92 -24.81
CA SER A 71 -3.79 13.35 -24.68
C SER A 71 -4.59 13.64 -23.42
N TYR A 72 -4.37 14.81 -22.83
CA TYR A 72 -4.94 15.19 -21.53
C TYR A 72 -5.61 16.56 -21.57
N ASN A 73 -6.63 16.73 -20.71
CA ASN A 73 -7.16 18.01 -20.29
C ASN A 73 -6.92 18.14 -18.78
N GLY A 74 -5.91 18.93 -18.39
CA GLY A 74 -5.38 18.86 -17.02
C GLY A 74 -4.78 17.50 -16.74
N ASN A 75 -5.27 16.80 -15.71
CA ASN A 75 -4.86 15.44 -15.38
C ASN A 75 -5.81 14.36 -15.94
N GLN A 76 -6.94 14.77 -16.53
CA GLN A 76 -7.88 13.85 -17.13
C GLN A 76 -7.40 13.44 -18.52
N ARG A 77 -7.26 12.14 -18.73
CA ARG A 77 -6.94 11.57 -20.06
C ARG A 77 -8.16 11.74 -20.96
N VAL A 78 -7.97 12.32 -22.12
CA VAL A 78 -9.07 12.58 -23.05
C VAL A 78 -9.20 11.48 -24.09
N LYS A 79 -8.05 11.05 -24.64
CA LYS A 79 -8.03 10.15 -25.78
C LYS A 79 -6.68 9.45 -25.90
N GLU A 80 -6.71 8.20 -26.39
CA GLU A 80 -5.57 7.57 -27.03
C GLU A 80 -5.52 7.98 -28.49
N THR A 81 -4.38 8.46 -28.99
CA THR A 81 -4.28 9.12 -30.30
C THR A 81 -4.62 8.18 -31.47
N ASN A 82 -4.36 6.88 -31.30
CA ASN A 82 -4.66 5.87 -32.32
C ASN A 82 -6.03 5.21 -32.13
N GLY A 83 -6.71 5.50 -31.01
CA GLY A 83 -8.03 5.00 -30.67
C GLY A 83 -9.17 5.87 -31.22
N ASN A 84 -10.30 5.24 -31.49
CA ASN A 84 -11.53 5.95 -31.91
C ASN A 84 -12.37 6.44 -30.74
N SER A 85 -12.19 5.83 -29.54
CA SER A 85 -12.95 6.12 -28.35
C SER A 85 -12.28 7.19 -27.51
N ALA A 86 -13.08 7.93 -26.74
CA ALA A 86 -12.63 8.93 -25.79
C ALA A 86 -12.91 8.43 -24.37
N TYR A 87 -12.10 8.88 -23.41
CA TYR A 87 -12.37 8.68 -21.99
C TYR A 87 -13.50 9.59 -21.53
N GLY A 88 -14.44 9.05 -20.78
CA GLY A 88 -15.49 9.80 -20.10
C GLY A 88 -15.21 9.92 -18.60
N TYR A 89 -15.75 10.95 -17.95
CA TYR A 89 -15.61 11.18 -16.51
C TYR A 89 -16.93 11.57 -15.89
N ASP A 90 -17.16 11.14 -14.67
CA ASP A 90 -18.27 11.63 -13.86
C ASP A 90 -17.96 13.02 -13.25
N ALA A 91 -18.89 13.57 -12.48
CA ALA A 91 -18.74 14.89 -11.85
C ALA A 91 -17.64 14.92 -10.74
N ASN A 92 -17.28 13.76 -10.20
CA ASN A 92 -16.23 13.62 -9.18
C ASN A 92 -14.85 13.37 -9.81
N GLY A 93 -14.78 13.25 -11.15
CA GLY A 93 -13.56 12.98 -11.90
C GLY A 93 -13.20 11.50 -11.99
N ASN A 94 -14.09 10.58 -11.63
CA ASN A 94 -13.87 9.15 -11.84
C ASN A 94 -14.07 8.83 -13.34
N ILE A 95 -13.29 7.90 -13.88
CA ILE A 95 -13.44 7.45 -15.27
C ILE A 95 -14.74 6.69 -15.41
N SER A 96 -15.72 7.27 -16.10
CA SER A 96 -17.02 6.67 -16.37
C SER A 96 -17.07 5.91 -17.69
N SER A 97 -16.11 6.14 -18.59
CA SER A 97 -15.93 5.39 -19.84
C SER A 97 -14.45 5.22 -20.11
N ASP A 98 -14.00 3.99 -20.17
CA ASP A 98 -12.60 3.65 -20.43
C ASP A 98 -12.42 3.33 -21.92
N ALA A 99 -11.59 4.13 -22.59
CA ALA A 99 -11.38 4.02 -24.03
C ALA A 99 -10.56 2.79 -24.45
N LEU A 100 -9.79 2.19 -23.55
CA LEU A 100 -8.97 1.01 -23.85
C LEU A 100 -9.72 -0.29 -23.66
N SER A 101 -10.43 -0.43 -22.55
CA SER A 101 -11.23 -1.61 -22.25
C SER A 101 -12.61 -1.58 -22.89
N GLY A 102 -13.10 -0.39 -23.26
CA GLY A 102 -14.47 -0.19 -23.75
C GLY A 102 -15.53 -0.31 -22.65
N LEU A 103 -15.12 -0.28 -21.38
CA LEU A 103 -16.04 -0.36 -20.25
C LEU A 103 -16.66 0.98 -19.91
N GLU A 104 -17.95 0.95 -19.60
CA GLU A 104 -18.67 2.00 -18.89
C GLU A 104 -18.68 1.66 -17.41
N ILE A 105 -18.39 2.61 -16.53
CA ILE A 105 -18.22 2.39 -15.10
C ILE A 105 -19.04 3.39 -14.31
N THR A 106 -19.82 2.93 -13.35
CA THR A 106 -20.54 3.78 -12.40
C THR A 106 -19.92 3.64 -11.00
N TYR A 107 -20.13 4.66 -10.18
CA TYR A 107 -19.51 4.76 -8.86
C TYR A 107 -20.51 5.03 -7.76
N ASN A 108 -20.23 4.53 -6.56
CA ASN A 108 -20.99 4.83 -5.37
C ASN A 108 -20.56 6.19 -4.74
N LEU A 109 -21.17 6.55 -3.60
CA LEU A 109 -20.85 7.79 -2.88
C LEU A 109 -19.42 7.87 -2.33
N LEU A 110 -18.70 6.74 -2.27
CA LEU A 110 -17.30 6.66 -1.83
C LEU A 110 -16.33 6.72 -3.02
N ASN A 111 -16.82 6.98 -4.24
CA ASN A 111 -16.07 6.91 -5.49
C ASN A 111 -15.47 5.50 -5.78
N LEU A 112 -16.06 4.45 -5.22
CA LEU A 112 -15.71 3.07 -5.55
C LEU A 112 -16.59 2.58 -6.71
N PRO A 113 -16.07 1.79 -7.68
CA PRO A 113 -16.87 1.23 -8.76
C PRO A 113 -18.06 0.45 -8.21
N SER A 114 -19.25 0.75 -8.63
CA SER A 114 -20.48 0.04 -8.25
C SER A 114 -20.99 -0.88 -9.36
N GLU A 115 -20.69 -0.54 -10.60
CA GLU A 115 -21.03 -1.33 -11.78
C GLU A 115 -19.97 -1.09 -12.86
N SER A 116 -19.58 -2.13 -13.57
CA SER A 116 -18.84 -2.03 -14.83
C SER A 116 -19.62 -2.76 -15.93
N TYR A 117 -19.79 -2.09 -17.07
CA TYR A 117 -20.55 -2.57 -18.20
C TYR A 117 -19.69 -2.57 -19.46
N GLY A 118 -19.56 -3.73 -20.12
CA GLY A 118 -18.67 -3.93 -21.28
C GLY A 118 -19.37 -3.97 -22.63
N GLY A 119 -20.68 -3.73 -22.67
CA GLY A 119 -21.49 -3.92 -23.85
C GLY A 119 -22.03 -5.36 -24.00
N GLY A 120 -23.14 -5.54 -24.74
CA GLY A 120 -23.87 -6.81 -24.74
C GLY A 120 -24.62 -7.02 -23.42
N ASP A 121 -24.57 -8.24 -22.90
CA ASP A 121 -25.25 -8.62 -21.64
C ASP A 121 -24.29 -8.73 -20.43
N TYR A 122 -23.08 -8.14 -20.51
CA TYR A 122 -22.06 -8.24 -19.46
C TYR A 122 -22.07 -7.02 -18.57
N SER A 123 -22.40 -7.22 -17.30
CA SER A 123 -22.30 -6.24 -16.24
C SER A 123 -21.77 -6.91 -14.96
N ASP A 124 -20.82 -6.28 -14.30
CA ASP A 124 -20.36 -6.67 -12.98
C ASP A 124 -20.82 -5.64 -11.97
N TYR A 125 -21.32 -6.09 -10.82
CA TYR A 125 -21.78 -5.25 -9.73
C TYR A 125 -20.93 -5.47 -8.49
N TYR A 126 -20.50 -4.36 -7.89
CA TYR A 126 -19.67 -4.37 -6.68
C TYR A 126 -20.43 -3.76 -5.52
N HIS A 127 -20.49 -4.48 -4.40
CA HIS A 127 -21.19 -4.03 -3.20
C HIS A 127 -20.19 -3.81 -2.07
N TYR A 128 -20.38 -2.72 -1.34
CA TYR A 128 -19.48 -2.28 -0.27
C TYR A 128 -20.24 -1.94 0.98
N LEU A 129 -19.56 -2.10 2.14
CA LEU A 129 -19.99 -1.50 3.38
C LEU A 129 -19.79 0.02 3.36
N ALA A 130 -20.30 0.70 4.38
CA ALA A 130 -20.21 2.16 4.50
C ALA A 130 -18.75 2.66 4.70
N ASP A 131 -17.83 1.80 5.09
CA ASP A 131 -16.38 2.09 5.22
C ASP A 131 -15.58 1.81 3.94
N GLY A 132 -16.24 1.36 2.86
CA GLY A 132 -15.59 1.02 1.60
C GLY A 132 -15.13 -0.44 1.49
N THR A 133 -15.35 -1.26 2.49
CA THR A 133 -15.02 -2.69 2.43
C THR A 133 -15.90 -3.41 1.41
N LYS A 134 -15.29 -4.03 0.38
CA LYS A 134 -16.00 -4.85 -0.60
C LYS A 134 -16.56 -6.12 0.07
N VAL A 135 -17.84 -6.40 -0.14
CA VAL A 135 -18.54 -7.56 0.46
C VAL A 135 -19.10 -8.52 -0.58
N LEU A 136 -19.33 -8.04 -1.81
CA LEU A 136 -19.89 -8.88 -2.87
C LEU A 136 -19.42 -8.37 -4.23
N HIS A 137 -19.12 -9.30 -5.13
CA HIS A 137 -18.99 -9.09 -6.55
C HIS A 137 -20.00 -10.00 -7.24
N GLU A 138 -20.94 -9.41 -7.97
CA GLU A 138 -21.98 -10.11 -8.71
C GLU A 138 -21.73 -9.98 -10.20
N TYR A 139 -21.73 -11.12 -10.89
CA TYR A 139 -21.52 -11.22 -12.33
C TYR A 139 -22.85 -11.18 -13.09
N SER A 140 -22.80 -10.80 -14.36
CA SER A 140 -23.98 -10.68 -15.24
C SER A 140 -24.80 -11.96 -15.36
N ASP A 141 -24.21 -13.13 -15.17
CA ASP A 141 -24.88 -14.42 -15.18
C ASP A 141 -25.56 -14.78 -13.85
N GLY A 142 -25.50 -13.87 -12.86
CA GLY A 142 -26.07 -14.03 -11.52
C GLY A 142 -25.17 -14.82 -10.56
N GLN A 143 -23.96 -15.20 -10.98
CA GLN A 143 -22.95 -15.73 -10.07
C GLN A 143 -22.46 -14.63 -9.13
N GLN A 144 -21.97 -15.02 -7.94
CA GLN A 144 -21.55 -14.07 -6.91
C GLN A 144 -20.32 -14.58 -6.16
N ASP A 145 -19.34 -13.69 -5.97
CA ASP A 145 -18.23 -13.90 -5.06
C ASP A 145 -18.46 -13.08 -3.78
N GLU A 146 -18.52 -13.74 -2.62
CA GLU A 146 -18.72 -13.10 -1.32
C GLU A 146 -17.38 -12.87 -0.61
N TYR A 147 -17.19 -11.68 -0.07
CA TYR A 147 -16.02 -11.30 0.70
C TYR A 147 -16.35 -11.16 2.19
N ARG A 148 -15.64 -11.89 3.04
CA ARG A 148 -15.75 -11.81 4.50
C ARG A 148 -14.36 -11.50 5.09
N GLY A 149 -14.00 -10.22 5.03
CA GLY A 149 -12.63 -9.80 5.23
C GLY A 149 -11.72 -10.39 4.13
N SER A 150 -10.67 -11.10 4.50
CA SER A 150 -9.74 -11.73 3.57
C SER A 150 -10.20 -13.11 3.03
N LEU A 151 -11.28 -13.66 3.56
CA LEU A 151 -11.90 -14.90 3.07
C LEU A 151 -12.80 -14.57 1.88
N VAL A 152 -12.61 -15.25 0.76
CA VAL A 152 -13.44 -15.15 -0.44
C VAL A 152 -14.18 -16.46 -0.67
N TYR A 153 -15.48 -16.39 -0.82
CA TYR A 153 -16.32 -17.50 -1.31
C TYR A 153 -16.65 -17.24 -2.77
N TYR A 154 -16.20 -18.11 -3.64
CA TYR A 154 -16.42 -18.00 -5.07
C TYR A 154 -17.77 -18.57 -5.50
N SER A 155 -18.30 -18.06 -6.59
CA SER A 155 -19.58 -18.46 -7.19
C SER A 155 -19.69 -19.95 -7.48
N ASN A 156 -18.58 -20.62 -7.74
CA ASN A 156 -18.52 -22.07 -7.97
C ASN A 156 -18.62 -22.93 -6.68
N GLY A 157 -18.81 -22.27 -5.52
CA GLY A 157 -18.88 -22.92 -4.21
C GLY A 157 -17.51 -23.19 -3.56
N GLU A 158 -16.45 -22.76 -4.19
CA GLU A 158 -15.10 -22.82 -3.62
C GLU A 158 -14.85 -21.64 -2.68
N PHE A 159 -13.79 -21.74 -1.87
CA PHE A 159 -13.35 -20.63 -1.05
C PHE A 159 -11.83 -20.48 -1.09
N SER A 160 -11.37 -19.30 -0.75
CA SER A 160 -9.97 -18.99 -0.62
C SER A 160 -9.73 -18.15 0.65
N VAL A 161 -8.80 -18.60 1.49
CA VAL A 161 -8.43 -17.91 2.73
C VAL A 161 -6.91 -17.74 2.79
N PRO A 162 -6.39 -16.54 3.12
CA PRO A 162 -4.95 -16.33 3.19
C PRO A 162 -4.32 -17.02 4.39
N PHE A 163 -3.06 -17.39 4.24
CA PHE A 163 -2.14 -17.77 5.33
C PHE A 163 -0.76 -17.16 5.04
N GLY A 164 0.14 -17.19 6.01
CA GLY A 164 1.49 -16.64 5.80
C GLY A 164 2.20 -17.30 4.61
N GLY A 165 2.35 -16.55 3.52
CA GLY A 165 3.02 -17.00 2.29
C GLY A 165 2.11 -17.57 1.21
N GLY A 166 0.78 -17.38 1.28
CA GLY A 166 -0.12 -17.84 0.23
C GLY A 166 -1.59 -17.92 0.62
N ARG A 167 -2.33 -18.77 -0.06
CA ARG A 167 -3.76 -18.98 0.20
C ARG A 167 -4.11 -20.47 0.26
N LEU A 168 -4.99 -20.83 1.18
CA LEU A 168 -5.63 -22.12 1.22
C LEU A 168 -6.89 -22.03 0.34
N VAL A 169 -6.95 -22.85 -0.70
CA VAL A 169 -8.03 -22.83 -1.70
C VAL A 169 -8.77 -24.15 -1.66
N SER A 170 -10.10 -24.10 -1.57
CA SER A 170 -10.90 -25.31 -1.77
C SER A 170 -11.03 -25.59 -3.26
N GLU A 171 -10.95 -26.85 -3.64
CA GLU A 171 -11.08 -27.31 -5.00
C GLU A 171 -11.99 -28.55 -4.98
N GLY A 172 -13.27 -28.35 -5.28
CA GLY A 172 -14.29 -29.37 -5.10
C GLY A 172 -14.35 -29.86 -3.65
N ASN A 173 -14.06 -31.14 -3.42
CA ASN A 173 -14.08 -31.76 -2.08
C ASN A 173 -12.71 -31.77 -1.38
N THR A 174 -11.70 -31.11 -1.92
CA THR A 174 -10.35 -31.08 -1.37
C THR A 174 -9.91 -29.65 -1.11
N THR A 175 -8.87 -29.47 -0.30
CA THR A 175 -8.25 -28.17 -0.04
C THR A 175 -6.78 -28.27 -0.41
N ALA A 176 -6.29 -27.28 -1.15
CA ALA A 176 -4.88 -27.18 -1.55
C ALA A 176 -4.27 -25.91 -0.98
N ALA A 177 -2.99 -25.99 -0.59
CA ALA A 177 -2.21 -24.82 -0.25
C ALA A 177 -1.55 -24.28 -1.51
N HIS A 178 -1.82 -23.02 -1.83
CA HIS A 178 -1.20 -22.26 -2.90
C HIS A 178 -0.19 -21.32 -2.27
N TYR A 179 1.09 -21.65 -2.34
CA TYR A 179 2.19 -20.81 -1.87
C TYR A 179 2.54 -19.78 -2.94
N PHE A 180 2.73 -18.53 -2.52
CA PHE A 180 3.12 -17.43 -3.40
C PHE A 180 4.60 -17.11 -3.20
N LEU A 181 5.35 -17.14 -4.29
CA LEU A 181 6.67 -16.53 -4.34
C LEU A 181 6.49 -15.15 -4.98
N THR A 182 6.73 -14.12 -4.20
CA THR A 182 6.53 -12.74 -4.61
C THR A 182 7.86 -12.05 -4.89
N ASP A 183 7.83 -11.01 -5.72
CA ASP A 183 8.97 -10.11 -5.89
C ASP A 183 8.99 -9.03 -4.77
N HIS A 184 9.95 -8.13 -4.87
CA HIS A 184 10.13 -7.03 -3.91
C HIS A 184 8.96 -6.03 -3.87
N LEU A 185 8.10 -6.02 -4.88
CA LEU A 185 6.88 -5.21 -4.94
C LEU A 185 5.65 -5.96 -4.38
N GLY A 186 5.82 -7.20 -3.90
CA GLY A 186 4.72 -8.06 -3.48
C GLY A 186 3.92 -8.68 -4.63
N SER A 187 4.39 -8.55 -5.88
CA SER A 187 3.71 -9.17 -7.02
C SER A 187 3.95 -10.67 -7.03
N THR A 188 2.89 -11.47 -7.20
CA THR A 188 2.97 -12.93 -7.26
C THR A 188 3.69 -13.37 -8.53
N ARG A 189 4.90 -13.92 -8.38
CA ARG A 189 5.73 -14.41 -9.50
C ARG A 189 5.54 -15.90 -9.75
N VAL A 190 5.28 -16.65 -8.69
CA VAL A 190 5.00 -18.10 -8.79
C VAL A 190 3.90 -18.46 -7.80
N VAL A 191 2.91 -19.20 -8.27
CA VAL A 191 1.98 -19.92 -7.42
C VAL A 191 2.39 -21.38 -7.40
N ALA A 192 2.81 -21.87 -6.24
CA ALA A 192 3.18 -23.28 -6.04
C ALA A 192 2.02 -23.99 -5.35
N LYS A 193 1.28 -24.78 -6.11
CA LYS A 193 0.17 -25.56 -5.60
C LYS A 193 0.64 -26.92 -5.13
N VAL A 194 0.41 -27.22 -3.85
CA VAL A 194 0.69 -28.55 -3.29
C VAL A 194 -0.56 -29.41 -3.39
N THR A 195 -0.51 -30.42 -4.26
CA THR A 195 -1.62 -31.36 -4.44
C THR A 195 -1.72 -32.35 -3.26
N PRO A 196 -2.88 -32.99 -3.04
CA PRO A 196 -3.04 -34.02 -2.00
C PRO A 196 -2.08 -35.21 -2.12
N THR A 197 -1.54 -35.46 -3.32
CA THR A 197 -0.55 -36.52 -3.57
C THR A 197 0.89 -36.09 -3.32
N GLY A 198 1.10 -34.81 -2.89
CA GLY A 198 2.42 -34.23 -2.66
C GLY A 198 3.13 -33.76 -3.93
N ARG A 199 2.47 -33.76 -5.08
CA ARG A 199 3.01 -33.13 -6.29
C ARG A 199 2.91 -31.63 -6.16
N ILE A 200 3.91 -30.91 -6.65
CA ILE A 200 3.90 -29.45 -6.71
C ILE A 200 3.67 -29.04 -8.17
N ASP A 201 2.58 -28.35 -8.40
CA ASP A 201 2.30 -27.69 -9.67
C ASP A 201 2.70 -26.23 -9.56
N LEU A 202 3.44 -25.72 -10.55
CA LEU A 202 3.92 -24.34 -10.58
C LEU A 202 3.19 -23.57 -11.67
N ASP A 203 2.63 -22.43 -11.31
CA ASP A 203 2.14 -21.43 -12.24
C ASP A 203 2.99 -20.18 -12.11
N ARG A 204 3.60 -19.72 -13.21
CA ARG A 204 4.54 -18.59 -13.23
C ARG A 204 3.86 -17.38 -13.83
N LYS A 205 4.18 -16.21 -13.26
CA LYS A 205 3.65 -14.91 -13.66
C LYS A 205 4.77 -13.92 -13.86
N ASP A 206 4.77 -13.27 -14.99
CA ASP A 206 5.67 -12.18 -15.30
C ASP A 206 4.87 -10.92 -15.64
N TYR A 207 5.41 -9.76 -15.27
CA TYR A 207 4.74 -8.49 -15.42
C TYR A 207 5.67 -7.48 -16.09
N TYR A 208 5.09 -6.61 -16.91
CA TYR A 208 5.71 -5.34 -17.24
C TYR A 208 5.82 -4.47 -15.98
N PRO A 209 6.70 -3.50 -15.95
CA PRO A 209 6.90 -2.62 -14.79
C PRO A 209 5.63 -2.05 -14.18
N PHE A 210 4.68 -1.64 -15.02
CA PHE A 210 3.39 -1.09 -14.58
C PHE A 210 2.31 -2.17 -14.36
N GLY A 211 2.67 -3.44 -14.27
CA GLY A 211 1.80 -4.48 -13.75
C GLY A 211 0.95 -5.23 -14.76
N LYS A 212 1.05 -4.91 -16.06
CA LYS A 212 0.42 -5.75 -17.07
C LYS A 212 1.10 -7.11 -17.09
N GLU A 213 0.30 -8.19 -17.01
CA GLU A 213 0.81 -9.56 -17.05
C GLU A 213 1.28 -9.93 -18.47
N TRP A 214 2.40 -10.63 -18.56
CA TRP A 214 2.83 -11.26 -19.82
C TRP A 214 2.02 -12.53 -20.06
N LYS A 215 1.58 -12.69 -21.28
CA LYS A 215 0.97 -13.96 -21.73
C LYS A 215 1.99 -14.73 -22.57
N GLN A 216 2.65 -15.70 -21.97
CA GLN A 216 3.40 -16.70 -22.75
C GLN A 216 2.47 -17.81 -23.22
N SER A 217 2.60 -18.17 -24.51
CA SER A 217 1.86 -19.31 -25.08
C SER A 217 2.23 -20.61 -24.35
N GLY A 218 1.22 -21.32 -23.83
CA GLY A 218 1.42 -22.60 -23.16
C GLY A 218 1.63 -22.55 -21.64
N MET A 219 1.63 -21.38 -21.02
CA MET A 219 1.62 -21.28 -19.55
C MET A 219 0.26 -21.71 -18.99
N PRO A 220 0.25 -22.51 -17.90
CA PRO A 220 -1.00 -22.82 -17.21
C PRO A 220 -1.58 -21.53 -16.62
N THR A 221 -2.87 -21.31 -16.85
CA THR A 221 -3.61 -20.23 -16.19
C THR A 221 -4.05 -20.73 -14.81
N SER A 222 -3.52 -20.17 -13.74
CA SER A 222 -4.04 -20.44 -12.42
C SER A 222 -5.32 -19.65 -12.16
N SER A 223 -6.18 -20.20 -11.31
CA SER A 223 -7.37 -19.52 -10.79
C SER A 223 -7.02 -18.43 -9.76
N ASN A 224 -5.72 -18.18 -9.49
CA ASN A 224 -5.30 -17.16 -8.55
C ASN A 224 -5.52 -15.76 -9.13
N THR A 225 -6.30 -14.94 -8.43
CA THR A 225 -6.59 -13.55 -8.80
C THR A 225 -5.68 -12.54 -8.11
N PHE A 226 -4.95 -12.94 -7.04
CA PHE A 226 -4.03 -12.07 -6.31
C PHE A 226 -2.66 -12.05 -6.99
N LEU A 227 -2.39 -10.99 -7.76
CA LEU A 227 -1.28 -10.94 -8.73
C LEU A 227 -0.35 -9.75 -8.49
N PHE A 228 -0.42 -8.71 -9.33
CA PHE A 228 0.46 -7.54 -9.26
C PHE A 228 0.31 -6.79 -7.93
N SER A 229 1.44 -6.47 -7.28
CA SER A 229 1.49 -5.87 -5.93
C SER A 229 0.63 -6.61 -4.88
N GLY A 230 0.38 -7.92 -5.08
CA GLY A 230 -0.51 -8.72 -4.24
C GLY A 230 -1.98 -8.31 -4.32
N LYS A 231 -2.37 -7.46 -5.26
CA LYS A 231 -3.74 -6.98 -5.43
C LYS A 231 -4.58 -7.96 -6.24
N GLU A 232 -5.88 -7.95 -5.94
CA GLU A 232 -6.83 -8.80 -6.64
C GLU A 232 -7.14 -8.23 -8.03
N ARG A 233 -6.86 -9.04 -9.07
CA ARG A 233 -7.29 -8.71 -10.43
C ARG A 233 -8.81 -8.91 -10.51
N GLN A 234 -9.51 -7.86 -10.95
CA GLN A 234 -10.92 -7.92 -11.22
C GLN A 234 -11.14 -8.55 -12.59
N HIS A 235 -12.08 -9.48 -12.66
CA HIS A 235 -12.45 -10.15 -13.89
C HIS A 235 -13.70 -9.48 -14.44
N SER A 236 -13.54 -8.65 -15.46
CA SER A 236 -14.65 -8.13 -16.25
C SER A 236 -14.37 -8.44 -17.71
N GLU A 237 -15.33 -9.01 -18.41
CA GLU A 237 -15.21 -9.22 -19.84
C GLU A 237 -15.60 -7.95 -20.59
N GLY A 238 -14.67 -7.41 -21.38
CA GLY A 238 -14.91 -6.28 -22.27
C GLY A 238 -15.77 -6.68 -23.49
N TYR A 239 -16.11 -5.67 -24.32
CA TYR A 239 -17.02 -5.80 -25.48
C TYR A 239 -16.67 -6.93 -26.48
N ASP A 240 -15.42 -7.35 -26.56
CA ASP A 240 -14.90 -8.40 -27.44
C ASP A 240 -14.42 -9.65 -26.69
N GLY A 241 -14.80 -9.83 -25.42
CA GLY A 241 -14.31 -10.90 -24.56
C GLY A 241 -12.91 -10.65 -24.01
N ALA A 242 -12.38 -9.43 -24.13
CA ALA A 242 -11.12 -9.08 -23.53
C ALA A 242 -11.26 -8.99 -22.00
N ILE A 243 -10.42 -9.74 -21.28
CA ILE A 243 -10.35 -9.68 -19.83
C ILE A 243 -9.70 -8.36 -19.42
N THR A 244 -10.33 -7.62 -18.51
CA THR A 244 -9.77 -6.36 -18.01
C THR A 244 -8.49 -6.60 -17.24
N SER A 245 -7.60 -5.61 -17.29
CA SER A 245 -6.35 -5.58 -16.52
C SER A 245 -6.49 -4.74 -15.24
N PHE A 246 -7.69 -4.69 -14.66
CA PHE A 246 -7.96 -3.90 -13.46
C PHE A 246 -7.56 -4.65 -12.21
N TYR A 247 -6.92 -3.93 -11.28
CA TYR A 247 -6.56 -4.41 -9.96
C TYR A 247 -7.26 -3.57 -8.89
N ASP A 248 -7.86 -4.25 -7.92
CA ASP A 248 -8.49 -3.61 -6.78
C ASP A 248 -7.44 -3.24 -5.72
N PHE A 249 -7.12 -1.94 -5.63
CA PHE A 249 -6.22 -1.40 -4.61
C PHE A 249 -6.97 -0.97 -3.33
N GLY A 250 -8.27 -1.28 -3.23
CA GLY A 250 -9.14 -0.94 -2.11
C GLY A 250 -9.78 0.45 -2.29
N ALA A 251 -9.00 1.51 -2.19
CA ALA A 251 -9.50 2.87 -2.39
C ALA A 251 -9.76 3.22 -3.87
N ARG A 252 -9.07 2.55 -4.78
CA ARG A 252 -9.11 2.81 -6.22
C ARG A 252 -8.94 1.52 -7.02
N PHE A 253 -9.49 1.48 -8.22
CA PHE A 253 -9.14 0.46 -9.20
C PHE A 253 -8.02 0.98 -10.12
N TYR A 254 -7.04 0.14 -10.38
CA TYR A 254 -5.88 0.43 -11.21
C TYR A 254 -5.97 -0.32 -12.53
N ASP A 255 -5.87 0.41 -13.64
CA ASP A 255 -5.73 -0.18 -14.97
C ASP A 255 -4.24 -0.34 -15.32
N SER A 256 -3.76 -1.58 -15.36
CA SER A 256 -2.38 -1.88 -15.74
C SER A 256 -2.10 -1.81 -17.24
N ASP A 257 -3.15 -1.84 -18.07
CA ASP A 257 -3.04 -1.61 -19.52
C ASP A 257 -2.83 -0.13 -19.81
N GLY A 258 -3.70 0.70 -19.28
CA GLY A 258 -3.65 2.15 -19.42
C GLY A 258 -2.66 2.84 -18.49
N VAL A 259 -2.13 2.14 -17.51
CA VAL A 259 -1.16 2.65 -16.53
C VAL A 259 -1.70 3.86 -15.75
N HIS A 260 -2.89 3.73 -15.18
CA HIS A 260 -3.51 4.77 -14.38
C HIS A 260 -4.59 4.21 -13.45
N PHE A 261 -4.89 4.97 -12.39
CA PHE A 261 -6.07 4.71 -11.58
C PHE A 261 -7.33 5.20 -12.28
N LEU A 262 -8.44 4.52 -12.04
CA LEU A 262 -9.74 4.92 -12.59
C LEU A 262 -10.36 6.10 -11.83
N GLN A 263 -9.98 6.26 -10.55
CA GLN A 263 -10.44 7.33 -9.68
C GLN A 263 -9.30 8.31 -9.37
N GLN A 264 -9.69 9.55 -9.09
CA GLN A 264 -8.74 10.53 -8.56
C GLN A 264 -8.21 10.09 -7.21
N ASP A 265 -6.96 10.41 -6.94
CA ASP A 265 -6.37 10.20 -5.63
C ASP A 265 -7.17 10.98 -4.56
N PRO A 266 -7.69 10.32 -3.52
CA PRO A 266 -8.37 11.01 -2.42
C PRO A 266 -7.47 12.06 -1.73
N LEU A 267 -6.14 11.93 -1.89
CA LEU A 267 -5.14 12.83 -1.32
C LEU A 267 -4.56 13.82 -2.33
N LEU A 268 -5.16 13.97 -3.49
CA LEU A 268 -4.64 14.84 -4.57
C LEU A 268 -4.29 16.27 -4.12
N GLU A 269 -5.00 16.80 -3.12
CA GLU A 269 -4.73 18.11 -2.55
C GLU A 269 -3.43 18.18 -1.73
N LYS A 270 -2.84 17.04 -1.39
CA LYS A 270 -1.56 16.93 -0.69
C LYS A 270 -0.37 16.80 -1.66
N TYR A 271 -0.61 16.33 -2.88
CA TYR A 271 0.42 15.99 -3.88
C TYR A 271 0.29 16.80 -5.17
N TYR A 272 0.33 18.13 -5.07
CA TYR A 272 0.15 19.05 -6.22
C TYR A 272 1.12 18.82 -7.38
N SER A 273 2.25 18.14 -7.15
CA SER A 273 3.26 17.87 -8.17
C SER A 273 3.07 16.54 -8.91
N ILE A 274 2.06 15.76 -8.53
CA ILE A 274 1.78 14.44 -9.11
C ILE A 274 0.36 14.44 -9.68
N GLY A 275 0.20 13.89 -10.88
CA GLY A 275 -1.12 13.74 -11.48
C GLY A 275 -2.03 12.84 -10.63
N SER A 276 -3.29 13.23 -10.45
CA SER A 276 -4.23 12.57 -9.54
C SER A 276 -4.60 11.12 -9.90
N TYR A 277 -4.20 10.65 -11.07
CA TYR A 277 -4.44 9.27 -11.54
C TYR A 277 -3.14 8.45 -11.66
N ASN A 278 -2.00 9.02 -11.28
CA ASN A 278 -0.71 8.39 -11.51
C ASN A 278 -0.47 7.23 -10.54
N TYR A 279 0.12 6.16 -11.04
CA TYR A 279 0.61 5.05 -10.25
C TYR A 279 2.05 5.30 -9.81
N CYS A 280 2.33 5.20 -8.51
CA CYS A 280 3.67 5.29 -7.91
C CYS A 280 4.50 6.49 -8.38
N ALA A 281 3.86 7.63 -8.73
CA ALA A 281 4.50 8.81 -9.30
C ALA A 281 5.40 8.50 -10.51
N GLY A 282 5.04 7.49 -11.33
CA GLY A 282 5.79 7.05 -12.51
C GLY A 282 7.02 6.20 -12.22
N ASN A 283 7.23 5.72 -11.00
CA ASN A 283 8.33 4.83 -10.62
C ASN A 283 7.83 3.54 -9.98
N PRO A 284 7.27 2.60 -10.76
CA PRO A 284 6.67 1.38 -10.24
C PRO A 284 7.69 0.30 -9.82
N ILE A 285 8.98 0.52 -10.01
CA ILE A 285 10.04 -0.44 -9.65
C ILE A 285 10.53 -0.19 -8.23
N ASP A 286 10.65 1.09 -7.83
CA ASP A 286 11.18 1.46 -6.51
C ASP A 286 10.05 1.88 -5.54
N ARG A 287 8.81 1.97 -6.02
CA ARG A 287 7.66 2.43 -5.25
C ARG A 287 6.50 1.46 -5.38
N ILE A 288 5.78 1.32 -4.29
CA ILE A 288 4.56 0.53 -4.21
C ILE A 288 3.44 1.46 -3.77
N ASP A 289 2.26 1.34 -4.39
CA ASP A 289 1.05 1.98 -3.87
C ASP A 289 0.46 1.05 -2.81
N PHE A 290 0.69 1.39 -1.53
CA PHE A 290 0.13 0.66 -0.41
C PHE A 290 -1.18 1.32 0.03
N ASN A 291 -2.26 0.55 0.06
CA ASN A 291 -3.46 0.96 0.75
C ASN A 291 -3.28 0.74 2.24
N GLY A 292 -2.86 1.78 2.94
CA GLY A 292 -3.05 1.84 4.37
C GLY A 292 -1.84 1.54 5.25
N ASN A 293 -0.87 2.41 5.25
CA ASN A 293 0.11 2.52 6.33
C ASN A 293 -0.58 2.72 7.68
N LEU A 294 0.01 2.26 8.79
CA LEU A 294 -0.57 2.41 10.10
C LEU A 294 0.30 3.28 11.02
N ILE A 295 -0.21 4.44 11.40
CA ILE A 295 0.39 5.28 12.44
C ILE A 295 -0.39 5.15 13.75
N ILE A 296 0.28 4.80 14.83
CA ILE A 296 -0.30 4.75 16.16
C ILE A 296 0.13 6.02 16.92
N PHE A 297 -0.81 6.93 17.12
CA PHE A 297 -0.63 8.15 17.87
C PHE A 297 -0.95 7.93 19.35
N ILE A 298 0.02 8.17 20.23
CA ILE A 298 -0.14 8.00 21.66
C ILE A 298 0.03 9.35 22.35
N ASN A 299 -1.07 9.95 22.78
CA ASN A 299 -1.07 11.26 23.43
C ASN A 299 -0.60 11.19 24.88
N GLY A 300 -0.10 12.31 25.37
CA GLY A 300 0.25 12.52 26.77
C GLY A 300 -0.97 12.77 27.65
N PHE A 301 -0.71 13.34 28.85
CA PHE A 301 -1.76 13.69 29.78
C PHE A 301 -2.60 14.87 29.25
N THR A 302 -3.91 14.77 29.42
CA THR A 302 -4.88 15.86 29.18
C THR A 302 -6.05 15.74 30.16
N PHE A 303 -6.56 16.87 30.61
CA PHE A 303 -7.76 16.94 31.44
C PHE A 303 -9.05 16.80 30.63
N LYS A 304 -8.98 17.08 29.33
CA LYS A 304 -10.16 17.05 28.47
C LYS A 304 -10.44 15.63 27.98
N LYS A 305 -11.54 15.06 28.43
CA LYS A 305 -11.94 13.71 28.00
C LYS A 305 -12.07 13.55 26.50
N SER A 306 -12.48 14.59 25.78
CA SER A 306 -12.60 14.58 24.32
C SER A 306 -11.24 14.52 23.57
N GLU A 307 -10.15 14.75 24.27
CA GLU A 307 -8.78 14.65 23.70
C GLU A 307 -8.10 13.32 24.07
N GLN A 308 -8.62 12.58 25.06
CA GLN A 308 -8.00 11.33 25.52
C GLN A 308 -8.15 10.22 24.48
N GLY A 309 -7.05 9.79 23.87
CA GLY A 309 -7.02 8.72 22.87
C GLY A 309 -7.77 9.06 21.57
N THR A 310 -7.84 10.33 21.21
CA THR A 310 -8.55 10.78 20.01
C THR A 310 -7.71 11.75 19.17
N ALA A 311 -8.09 11.92 17.91
CA ALA A 311 -7.49 12.89 17.01
C ALA A 311 -7.57 14.34 17.53
N ASN A 312 -8.53 14.65 18.40
CA ASN A 312 -8.70 16.01 18.94
C ASN A 312 -7.52 16.52 19.78
N TYR A 313 -6.74 15.60 20.39
CA TYR A 313 -5.50 15.96 21.07
C TYR A 313 -4.47 16.60 20.13
N TRP A 314 -4.48 16.18 18.89
CA TRP A 314 -3.51 16.52 17.84
C TRP A 314 -3.96 17.68 16.95
N LYS A 315 -5.15 18.26 17.23
CA LYS A 315 -5.75 19.39 16.50
C LYS A 315 -5.83 20.63 17.39
N LYS A 316 -5.54 21.78 16.80
CA LYS A 316 -5.70 23.08 17.46
C LYS A 316 -6.34 24.07 16.51
N THR A 317 -7.41 24.67 16.98
CA THR A 317 -8.02 25.83 16.32
C THR A 317 -7.70 27.09 17.11
N ASP A 318 -7.04 28.04 16.51
CA ASP A 318 -6.80 29.35 17.11
C ASP A 318 -6.99 30.48 16.08
N LYS A 319 -6.80 31.73 16.51
CA LYS A 319 -6.95 32.93 15.67
C LYS A 319 -6.00 32.96 14.44
N ASN A 320 -5.01 32.07 14.37
CA ASN A 320 -4.04 31.99 13.28
C ASN A 320 -4.39 30.85 12.31
N GLY A 321 -5.50 30.14 12.53
CA GLY A 321 -5.98 29.02 11.72
C GLY A 321 -5.99 27.68 12.45
N ASP A 322 -6.43 26.66 11.73
CA ASP A 322 -6.45 25.28 12.21
C ASP A 322 -5.10 24.61 11.97
N VAL A 323 -4.58 23.95 13.01
CA VAL A 323 -3.36 23.15 12.95
C VAL A 323 -3.74 21.71 13.29
N ASP A 324 -3.54 20.80 12.36
CA ASP A 324 -3.74 19.37 12.53
C ASP A 324 -2.38 18.66 12.46
N PHE A 325 -1.80 18.40 13.63
CA PHE A 325 -0.49 17.76 13.72
C PHE A 325 -0.52 16.31 13.20
N ALA A 326 -1.57 15.56 13.56
CA ALA A 326 -1.69 14.17 13.13
C ALA A 326 -1.81 14.05 11.60
N THR A 327 -2.68 14.81 10.98
CA THR A 327 -2.81 14.83 9.51
C THR A 327 -1.51 15.27 8.83
N SER A 328 -0.76 16.20 9.42
CA SER A 328 0.54 16.63 8.86
C SER A 328 1.60 15.53 8.98
N VAL A 329 1.60 14.76 10.08
CA VAL A 329 2.48 13.58 10.23
C VAL A 329 2.09 12.48 9.25
N GLN A 330 0.80 12.22 9.10
CA GLN A 330 0.29 11.26 8.10
C GLN A 330 0.75 11.64 6.69
N ALA A 331 0.62 12.91 6.31
CA ALA A 331 1.10 13.41 5.02
C ALA A 331 2.63 13.27 4.86
N GLN A 332 3.41 13.56 5.90
CA GLN A 332 4.88 13.46 5.87
C GLN A 332 5.36 12.02 5.71
N LEU A 333 4.66 11.07 6.37
CA LEU A 333 5.01 9.65 6.32
C LEU A 333 4.25 8.88 5.23
N ASN A 334 3.45 9.58 4.43
CA ASN A 334 2.60 9.01 3.38
C ASN A 334 1.71 7.88 3.91
N ASP A 335 0.94 8.16 4.97
CA ASP A 335 0.26 7.15 5.77
C ASP A 335 -1.12 7.65 6.21
N ASP A 336 -2.17 7.04 5.71
CA ASP A 336 -3.54 7.51 5.95
C ASP A 336 -4.25 6.84 7.13
N ASN A 337 -3.80 5.66 7.55
CA ASN A 337 -4.41 4.97 8.67
C ASN A 337 -3.82 5.42 10.00
N ALA A 338 -4.68 5.80 10.92
CA ALA A 338 -4.27 6.25 12.23
C ALA A 338 -5.09 5.65 13.34
N MET A 339 -4.42 5.09 14.33
CA MET A 339 -5.00 4.72 15.62
C MET A 339 -4.59 5.75 16.67
N PHE A 340 -5.51 6.12 17.54
CA PHE A 340 -5.25 7.08 18.61
C PHE A 340 -5.41 6.43 19.98
N ARG A 341 -4.40 6.57 20.85
CA ARG A 341 -4.39 5.97 22.18
C ARG A 341 -4.00 6.97 23.25
N HIS A 342 -4.50 6.79 24.47
CA HIS A 342 -4.24 7.68 25.60
C HIS A 342 -3.15 7.11 26.50
N GLY A 343 -1.97 7.75 26.47
CA GLY A 343 -0.82 7.34 27.25
C GLY A 343 -0.62 8.07 28.58
N GLY A 344 -1.48 9.04 28.89
CA GLY A 344 -1.42 9.82 30.14
C GLY A 344 -2.17 9.18 31.32
N THR A 345 -2.13 7.86 31.45
CA THR A 345 -2.94 7.06 32.40
C THR A 345 -2.47 7.12 33.86
N SER A 346 -1.18 7.35 34.09
CA SER A 346 -0.57 7.36 35.42
C SER A 346 0.61 8.32 35.51
N THR A 347 0.95 8.79 36.70
CA THR A 347 2.16 9.60 36.96
C THR A 347 3.46 8.78 36.95
N SER A 348 3.38 7.46 37.18
CA SER A 348 4.51 6.54 37.16
C SER A 348 4.84 6.05 35.75
N ALA A 349 6.09 6.17 35.32
CA ALA A 349 6.52 5.61 34.02
C ALA A 349 6.28 4.09 33.94
N ASN A 350 6.57 3.34 34.99
CA ASN A 350 6.37 1.90 35.01
C ASN A 350 4.87 1.51 34.89
N ALA A 351 3.97 2.27 35.53
CA ALA A 351 2.55 2.00 35.40
C ALA A 351 2.07 2.26 33.96
N ARG A 352 2.52 3.37 33.33
CA ARG A 352 2.20 3.65 31.93
C ARG A 352 2.74 2.59 30.95
N ILE A 353 3.94 2.06 31.21
CA ILE A 353 4.48 0.93 30.44
C ILE A 353 3.53 -0.26 30.53
N HIS A 354 3.05 -0.61 31.73
CA HIS A 354 2.09 -1.70 31.93
C HIS A 354 0.76 -1.47 31.22
N ASP A 355 0.25 -0.22 31.29
CA ASP A 355 -0.99 0.16 30.62
C ASP A 355 -0.85 0.06 29.09
N GLY A 356 0.33 0.42 28.55
CA GLY A 356 0.67 0.27 27.15
C GLY A 356 0.71 -1.20 26.68
N GLU A 357 1.26 -2.08 27.52
CA GLU A 357 1.23 -3.53 27.23
C GLU A 357 -0.19 -4.09 27.17
N ALA A 358 -1.04 -3.68 28.13
CA ALA A 358 -2.43 -4.10 28.16
C ALA A 358 -3.20 -3.61 26.91
N GLN A 359 -2.96 -2.37 26.51
CA GLN A 359 -3.61 -1.79 25.31
C GLN A 359 -3.16 -2.48 24.04
N ALA A 360 -1.86 -2.76 23.87
CA ALA A 360 -1.35 -3.46 22.70
C ALA A 360 -1.97 -4.86 22.55
N ALA A 361 -2.25 -5.54 23.66
CA ALA A 361 -2.92 -6.83 23.63
C ALA A 361 -4.40 -6.73 23.17
N GLN A 362 -5.06 -5.63 23.47
CA GLN A 362 -6.43 -5.35 22.99
C GLN A 362 -6.44 -4.98 21.51
N ASP A 363 -5.46 -4.18 21.07
CA ASP A 363 -5.39 -3.64 19.70
C ASP A 363 -4.84 -4.64 18.68
N TYR A 364 -4.21 -5.72 19.15
CA TYR A 364 -3.45 -6.64 18.30
C TYR A 364 -4.23 -7.11 17.07
N GLN A 365 -5.49 -7.53 17.26
CA GLN A 365 -6.29 -8.06 16.15
C GLN A 365 -6.67 -6.97 15.13
N GLU A 366 -6.96 -5.75 15.60
CA GLU A 366 -7.23 -4.60 14.76
C GLU A 366 -5.99 -4.24 13.93
N ILE A 367 -4.81 -4.21 14.57
CA ILE A 367 -3.53 -3.94 13.90
C ILE A 367 -3.27 -4.99 12.81
N ILE A 368 -3.36 -6.28 13.14
CA ILE A 368 -3.10 -7.35 12.17
C ILE A 368 -4.04 -7.27 10.97
N ASN A 369 -5.32 -7.03 11.21
CA ASN A 369 -6.31 -6.88 10.13
C ASN A 369 -6.02 -5.66 9.24
N THR A 370 -5.38 -4.62 9.79
CA THR A 370 -5.05 -3.40 9.05
C THR A 370 -3.79 -3.59 8.20
N ILE A 371 -2.76 -4.25 8.74
CA ILE A 371 -1.44 -4.28 8.11
C ILE A 371 -1.16 -5.52 7.25
N LEU A 372 -1.90 -6.61 7.44
CA LEU A 372 -1.75 -7.79 6.58
C LEU A 372 -2.61 -7.66 5.34
N GLY A 373 -2.03 -8.01 4.21
CA GLY A 373 -2.77 -8.20 2.97
C GLY A 373 -3.66 -9.45 3.03
N THR A 374 -4.51 -9.60 2.03
CA THR A 374 -5.38 -10.78 1.88
C THR A 374 -4.62 -12.09 1.73
N ASP A 375 -3.34 -12.01 1.39
CA ASP A 375 -2.38 -13.11 1.32
C ASP A 375 -1.70 -13.41 2.67
N GLY A 376 -2.03 -12.66 3.72
CA GLY A 376 -1.42 -12.77 5.04
C GLY A 376 0.01 -12.21 5.12
N ILE A 377 0.50 -11.56 4.06
CA ILE A 377 1.81 -10.92 4.02
C ILE A 377 1.68 -9.49 4.54
N PRO A 378 2.62 -8.99 5.38
CA PRO A 378 2.61 -7.59 5.78
C PRO A 378 2.76 -6.69 4.56
N LYS A 379 1.79 -5.84 4.37
CA LYS A 379 1.82 -4.80 3.32
C LYS A 379 2.39 -3.50 3.85
N GLU A 380 2.48 -3.39 5.18
CA GLU A 380 2.72 -2.15 5.88
C GLU A 380 3.68 -2.31 7.03
N THR A 381 4.38 -1.22 7.32
CA THR A 381 5.11 -1.04 8.57
C THR A 381 4.25 -0.30 9.59
N ILE A 382 4.55 -0.48 10.87
CA ILE A 382 3.88 0.24 11.96
C ILE A 382 4.79 1.39 12.39
N LYS A 383 4.21 2.59 12.50
CA LYS A 383 4.88 3.78 13.02
C LYS A 383 4.22 4.21 14.31
N ILE A 384 4.99 4.60 15.28
CA ILE A 384 4.47 5.01 16.61
C ILE A 384 4.92 6.42 16.92
N ILE A 385 3.96 7.31 17.05
CA ILE A 385 4.16 8.72 17.36
C ILE A 385 3.67 8.97 18.78
N THR A 386 4.55 9.39 19.66
CA THR A 386 4.21 9.66 21.05
C THR A 386 4.41 11.13 21.43
N HIS A 387 3.67 11.59 22.43
CA HIS A 387 3.90 12.90 23.03
C HIS A 387 3.89 12.82 24.55
N SER A 388 4.87 13.46 25.20
CA SER A 388 4.92 13.65 26.64
C SER A 388 4.86 12.30 27.42
N MET A 389 3.87 12.14 28.27
CA MET A 389 3.64 10.92 29.07
C MET A 389 3.32 9.69 28.20
N GLY A 390 2.88 9.91 26.98
CA GLY A 390 2.63 8.85 26.00
C GLY A 390 3.87 8.06 25.62
N ALA A 391 5.08 8.62 25.76
CA ALA A 391 6.32 7.92 25.44
C ALA A 391 6.53 6.67 26.32
N ALA A 392 6.28 6.73 27.62
CA ALA A 392 6.39 5.56 28.47
C ALA A 392 5.36 4.48 28.16
N PHE A 393 4.13 4.89 27.86
CA PHE A 393 3.08 3.99 27.39
C PHE A 393 3.48 3.32 26.05
N GLY A 394 4.02 4.10 25.11
CA GLY A 394 4.52 3.63 23.82
C GLY A 394 5.59 2.55 23.96
N LYS A 395 6.52 2.66 24.92
CA LYS A 395 7.54 1.62 25.15
C LYS A 395 6.92 0.28 25.58
N GLY A 396 5.92 0.31 26.45
CA GLY A 396 5.15 -0.90 26.82
C GLY A 396 4.36 -1.47 25.65
N TYR A 397 3.71 -0.58 24.90
CA TYR A 397 2.93 -0.93 23.72
C TYR A 397 3.78 -1.67 22.67
N VAL A 398 4.94 -1.10 22.29
CA VAL A 398 5.89 -1.70 21.35
C VAL A 398 6.38 -3.06 21.84
N ARG A 399 6.80 -3.15 23.10
CA ARG A 399 7.30 -4.41 23.68
C ARG A 399 6.27 -5.52 23.57
N LYS A 400 5.02 -5.24 23.95
CA LYS A 400 3.94 -6.23 23.90
C LYS A 400 3.51 -6.58 22.50
N LEU A 401 3.46 -5.59 21.63
CA LEU A 401 3.12 -5.82 20.22
C LEU A 401 4.15 -6.74 19.55
N LYS A 402 5.44 -6.50 19.73
CA LYS A 402 6.51 -7.39 19.22
C LYS A 402 6.37 -8.83 19.77
N GLU A 403 6.10 -8.98 21.08
CA GLU A 403 5.86 -10.30 21.68
C GLU A 403 4.70 -11.02 21.00
N LEU A 404 3.58 -10.32 20.78
CA LEU A 404 2.38 -10.90 20.18
C LEU A 404 2.58 -11.22 18.69
N LEU A 405 3.29 -10.39 17.95
CA LEU A 405 3.62 -10.64 16.55
C LEU A 405 4.41 -11.96 16.43
N VAL A 406 5.47 -12.11 17.17
CA VAL A 406 6.27 -13.36 17.16
C VAL A 406 5.44 -14.57 17.63
N LYS A 407 4.69 -14.42 18.72
CA LYS A 407 3.88 -15.50 19.30
C LYS A 407 2.80 -16.03 18.35
N ASN A 408 2.23 -15.15 17.55
CA ASN A 408 1.12 -15.48 16.65
C ASN A 408 1.57 -15.73 15.20
N GLY A 409 2.87 -15.81 14.93
CA GLY A 409 3.41 -16.23 13.65
C GLY A 409 3.59 -15.11 12.64
N HIS A 410 3.68 -13.86 13.10
CA HIS A 410 3.92 -12.67 12.27
C HIS A 410 5.22 -11.92 12.63
N PRO A 411 6.37 -12.62 12.74
CA PRO A 411 7.65 -11.97 13.07
C PRO A 411 8.13 -11.00 11.98
N GLU A 412 7.58 -11.12 10.77
CA GLU A 412 7.86 -10.30 9.58
C GLU A 412 7.24 -8.90 9.66
N VAL A 413 6.27 -8.66 10.54
CA VAL A 413 5.68 -7.34 10.72
C VAL A 413 6.66 -6.40 11.38
N LEU A 414 7.02 -5.32 10.69
CA LEU A 414 8.01 -4.35 11.14
C LEU A 414 7.35 -3.16 11.84
N ILE A 415 7.86 -2.80 13.03
CA ILE A 415 7.69 -1.47 13.59
C ILE A 415 8.90 -0.66 13.10
N SER A 416 8.69 0.22 12.12
CA SER A 416 9.78 0.87 11.38
C SER A 416 10.25 2.16 12.03
N LEU A 417 9.36 2.86 12.74
CA LEU A 417 9.64 4.17 13.32
C LEU A 417 8.97 4.34 14.68
N ILE A 418 9.72 4.92 15.61
CA ILE A 418 9.17 5.55 16.82
C ILE A 418 9.62 7.02 16.84
N ALA A 419 8.69 7.96 16.97
CA ALA A 419 9.00 9.35 17.16
C ALA A 419 8.41 9.84 18.49
N ASP A 420 9.28 10.16 19.44
CA ASP A 420 8.93 10.61 20.78
C ASP A 420 9.07 12.14 20.88
N PHE A 421 7.96 12.85 21.01
CA PHE A 421 7.91 14.30 21.17
C PHE A 421 7.83 14.67 22.66
N ASP A 422 8.82 15.40 23.16
CA ASP A 422 8.96 15.80 24.56
C ASP A 422 8.68 14.66 25.57
N PRO A 423 9.37 13.52 25.47
CA PRO A 423 9.06 12.36 26.30
C PRO A 423 9.23 12.67 27.79
N TYR A 424 8.13 12.57 28.55
CA TYR A 424 8.15 12.78 29.99
C TYR A 424 8.83 11.62 30.73
N GLN A 425 9.77 11.90 31.63
CA GLN A 425 10.61 10.93 32.33
C GLN A 425 11.51 10.11 31.38
N ALA A 426 11.99 10.70 30.31
CA ALA A 426 12.77 10.05 29.27
C ALA A 426 13.99 9.26 29.81
N ALA A 427 14.69 9.78 30.82
CA ALA A 427 15.84 9.09 31.44
C ALA A 427 15.50 7.77 32.15
N LYS A 428 14.20 7.47 32.35
CA LYS A 428 13.71 6.19 32.89
C LYS A 428 13.27 5.21 31.82
N LEU A 429 13.40 5.59 30.56
CA LEU A 429 13.02 4.84 29.38
C LEU A 429 14.26 4.51 28.57
N SER A 430 14.16 3.60 27.63
CA SER A 430 15.18 3.35 26.60
C SER A 430 14.49 3.13 25.26
N ALA A 431 15.16 3.50 24.16
CA ALA A 431 14.74 3.12 22.83
C ALA A 431 14.96 1.60 22.63
N ASP A 432 14.18 1.01 21.75
CA ASP A 432 14.42 -0.36 21.29
C ASP A 432 15.56 -0.31 20.25
N SER A 433 16.65 -1.04 20.48
CA SER A 433 17.82 -1.02 19.60
C SER A 433 17.57 -1.50 18.18
N ASN A 434 16.45 -2.19 17.95
CA ASN A 434 16.06 -2.73 16.65
C ASN A 434 15.01 -1.88 15.94
N ILE A 435 14.63 -0.73 16.50
CA ILE A 435 13.63 0.15 15.90
C ILE A 435 14.22 1.56 15.77
N TYR A 436 14.16 2.11 14.57
CA TYR A 436 14.61 3.48 14.34
C TYR A 436 13.80 4.45 15.19
N THR A 437 14.49 5.11 16.16
CA THR A 437 13.83 5.96 17.14
C THR A 437 14.36 7.40 17.03
N LEU A 438 13.44 8.35 16.82
CA LEU A 438 13.68 9.78 16.83
C LEU A 438 13.18 10.38 18.14
N GLN A 439 13.95 11.30 18.71
CA GLN A 439 13.51 12.10 19.85
C GLN A 439 13.49 13.58 19.48
N PHE A 440 12.35 14.22 19.67
CA PHE A 440 12.18 15.66 19.55
C PHE A 440 11.98 16.27 20.93
N THR A 441 12.80 17.25 21.32
CA THR A 441 12.75 17.86 22.64
C THR A 441 12.76 19.37 22.59
N HIS A 442 12.18 20.01 23.62
CA HIS A 442 12.41 21.40 23.94
C HIS A 442 13.37 21.52 25.13
N GLN A 443 14.27 22.48 25.08
CA GLN A 443 15.09 22.80 26.23
C GLN A 443 14.28 23.71 27.17
N GLY A 444 14.00 23.27 28.36
CA GLY A 444 13.77 24.19 29.47
C GLY A 444 12.40 24.28 30.12
N ILE A 445 11.37 23.50 29.80
CA ILE A 445 10.01 23.93 30.19
C ILE A 445 9.31 23.09 31.23
N ILE A 446 9.51 21.78 31.25
CA ILE A 446 8.91 20.97 32.32
C ILE A 446 10.01 20.31 33.13
N ALA A 447 10.01 20.68 34.40
CA ALA A 447 10.73 20.12 35.53
C ALA A 447 11.71 19.01 35.19
N ASP A 448 12.96 19.36 35.15
CA ASP A 448 14.09 18.50 35.03
C ASP A 448 14.51 18.14 33.57
N GLN A 449 15.12 19.13 32.94
CA GLN A 449 15.77 18.99 31.63
C GLN A 449 16.75 17.83 31.52
N ARG A 450 17.31 17.38 32.64
CA ARG A 450 18.16 16.20 32.74
C ARG A 450 17.43 14.91 32.46
N GLN A 451 16.10 14.92 32.42
CA GLN A 451 15.26 13.76 32.16
C GLN A 451 14.77 13.69 30.70
N ASN A 452 15.10 14.65 29.86
CA ASN A 452 14.62 14.71 28.48
C ASN A 452 15.45 13.89 27.49
N ASN A 453 16.54 13.28 27.94
CA ASN A 453 17.37 12.43 27.09
C ASN A 453 16.90 10.99 27.19
N LEU A 454 16.28 10.50 26.12
CA LEU A 454 15.97 9.10 25.97
C LEU A 454 17.25 8.35 25.55
N PRO A 455 17.75 7.41 26.37
CA PRO A 455 18.88 6.56 25.99
C PRO A 455 18.61 5.79 24.71
N ASP A 456 19.67 5.51 23.95
CA ASP A 456 19.70 4.63 22.79
C ASP A 456 18.86 5.13 21.59
N THR A 457 18.52 6.42 21.53
CA THR A 457 17.87 7.01 20.32
C THR A 457 18.86 7.11 19.17
N ASN A 458 18.38 6.83 17.94
CA ASN A 458 19.18 6.95 16.74
C ASN A 458 19.49 8.40 16.40
N TYR A 459 18.51 9.28 16.59
CA TYR A 459 18.68 10.69 16.31
C TYR A 459 17.84 11.55 17.25
N ARG A 460 18.41 12.69 17.65
CA ARG A 460 17.75 13.65 18.53
C ARG A 460 17.69 15.02 17.90
N VAL A 461 16.52 15.62 17.96
CA VAL A 461 16.27 16.99 17.52
C VAL A 461 15.97 17.86 18.74
N ASP A 462 16.76 18.88 18.96
CA ASP A 462 16.49 19.91 19.96
C ASP A 462 15.71 21.05 19.28
N SER A 463 14.42 21.17 19.56
CA SER A 463 13.61 22.27 19.06
C SER A 463 13.90 23.53 19.86
N GLN A 464 13.99 24.69 19.18
CA GLN A 464 14.31 25.96 19.81
C GLN A 464 13.09 26.69 20.40
N ARG A 465 11.92 26.08 20.41
CA ARG A 465 10.69 26.71 20.91
C ARG A 465 10.39 26.32 22.35
N ASP A 466 9.99 27.28 23.14
CA ASP A 466 9.75 27.13 24.58
C ASP A 466 8.32 26.68 24.94
N SER A 467 7.85 25.54 24.43
CA SER A 467 6.51 25.05 24.74
C SER A 467 6.42 23.53 24.71
N HIS A 468 5.88 22.94 25.77
CA HIS A 468 5.58 21.50 25.83
C HIS A 468 4.36 21.08 24.99
N SER A 469 3.79 21.98 24.21
CA SER A 469 2.66 21.68 23.34
C SER A 469 3.14 20.93 22.11
N ILE A 470 2.43 19.86 21.71
CA ILE A 470 2.74 19.12 20.47
C ILE A 470 2.81 20.05 19.25
N TYR A 471 2.01 21.12 19.23
CA TYR A 471 1.98 22.09 18.12
C TYR A 471 3.25 22.92 17.95
N SER A 472 4.10 22.98 18.98
CA SER A 472 5.40 23.65 18.87
C SER A 472 6.38 22.88 17.99
N PHE A 473 6.14 21.59 17.77
CA PHE A 473 6.92 20.72 16.89
C PHE A 473 6.40 20.66 15.45
N PHE A 474 5.44 21.49 15.09
CA PHE A 474 4.82 21.42 13.74
C PHE A 474 5.87 21.57 12.62
N ASN A 475 6.87 22.43 12.78
CA ASN A 475 7.95 22.60 11.80
C ASN A 475 8.95 21.42 11.79
N ASP A 476 8.96 20.61 12.85
CA ASP A 476 9.86 19.46 12.94
C ASP A 476 9.27 18.19 12.26
N ILE A 477 8.00 18.23 11.86
CA ILE A 477 7.34 17.14 11.13
C ILE A 477 8.11 16.79 9.85
N SER A 478 8.64 17.79 9.12
CA SER A 478 9.45 17.57 7.92
C SER A 478 10.74 16.75 8.16
N ARG A 479 11.12 16.56 9.42
CA ARG A 479 12.28 15.76 9.84
C ARG A 479 11.91 14.33 10.18
N LEU A 480 10.61 14.00 10.19
CA LEU A 480 10.17 12.62 10.29
C LEU A 480 10.53 11.93 8.97
N GLN A 481 11.46 11.00 9.07
CA GLN A 481 11.87 10.17 7.96
C GLN A 481 11.81 8.73 8.45
N GLU A 482 11.06 7.94 7.75
CA GLU A 482 11.15 6.50 7.80
C GLU A 482 12.28 6.11 6.83
N GLY A 483 13.14 5.17 7.23
CA GLY A 483 14.07 4.58 6.26
C GLY A 483 13.30 3.87 5.16
N THR A 484 13.83 3.85 3.96
CA THR A 484 13.29 2.99 2.91
C THR A 484 13.57 1.55 3.27
N TYR A 485 12.53 0.79 3.58
CA TYR A 485 12.65 -0.63 3.91
C TYR A 485 12.15 -1.47 2.75
N VAL A 486 12.90 -2.51 2.41
CA VAL A 486 12.50 -3.52 1.43
C VAL A 486 12.37 -4.85 2.14
N TYR A 487 11.25 -5.53 1.96
CA TYR A 487 11.04 -6.87 2.49
C TYR A 487 11.60 -7.91 1.50
N ASP A 488 12.61 -8.69 1.92
CA ASP A 488 13.30 -9.68 1.07
C ASP A 488 12.60 -11.06 1.03
N GLY A 489 11.40 -11.13 1.59
CA GLY A 489 10.66 -12.38 1.77
C GLY A 489 10.89 -13.06 3.13
N ASN A 490 11.89 -12.60 3.90
CA ASN A 490 12.19 -13.08 5.25
C ASN A 490 12.37 -11.92 6.24
N ASN A 491 12.93 -10.80 5.79
CA ASN A 491 13.27 -9.66 6.64
C ASN A 491 13.05 -8.35 5.90
N TRP A 492 12.76 -7.30 6.67
CA TRP A 492 12.80 -5.92 6.20
C TRP A 492 14.24 -5.43 6.22
N ILE A 493 14.76 -4.99 5.09
CA ILE A 493 16.11 -4.47 4.92
C ILE A 493 16.05 -2.97 4.70
N LEU A 494 16.69 -2.21 5.59
CA LEU A 494 16.87 -0.77 5.41
C LEU A 494 17.77 -0.54 4.20
N GLN A 495 17.26 0.17 3.22
CA GLN A 495 18.03 0.66 2.08
C GLN A 495 18.69 1.98 2.48
N ASN A 496 20.01 2.05 2.45
CA ASN A 496 20.79 3.26 2.73
C ASN A 496 20.83 4.18 1.51
#